data_5131055cf79f6b9a4aaccbad8ca653a5
#
_entry.id   5131055cf79f6b9a4aaccbad8ca653a5
#
_cell.length_a   1.000
_cell.length_b   1.000
_cell.length_c   1.000
_cell.angle_alpha   90.00
_cell.angle_beta   90.00
_cell.angle_gamma   90.00
#
_symmetry.space_group_name_H-M   'P 1'
#
loop_
_entity.id
_entity.type
_entity.pdbx_description
1 polymer ?
#
loop_
_entity_poly.entity_id
_entity_poly.type
_entity_poly.pdbx_seq_one_letter_code
_entity_poly.pdbx_strand_id
1 'polypeptide(L)'
;MNEDSIPHNPLGGKTLIVDARDERYYPRPSAALEDAGERDQVYIRPGIYEDKIFVTERSVRLIGAGRDLVQIFSRRGGPLYLQRVFGGRISGITFRYVGSDQHSAINVLDSTCVITQCRAMEGILSGVVLYGPECRATFTDNEVCRNRESGIFVFAGAQPRVSHNRCMENHHFGIAVRDPGSHPELVRNECEANMLSGILLFHHAEALIVDNICRNNQHWGLLMTPDSHPNPVSHELSAANQLQTNPRGAYTISEQPLADIGR
;
A
#
# COMPACT_ATOMS: atom_id res chain seq x y z
N MET A 1 6.65 17.42 19.42
CA MET A 1 7.33 18.00 18.23
C MET A 1 6.68 19.34 17.99
N ASN A 2 7.50 20.40 17.79
CA ASN A 2 6.95 21.73 17.49
C ASN A 2 6.13 21.63 16.19
N GLU A 3 4.87 22.04 16.23
CA GLU A 3 3.93 22.01 15.09
C GLU A 3 4.41 22.86 13.89
N ASP A 4 5.42 23.68 14.06
CA ASP A 4 5.93 24.64 13.06
C ASP A 4 7.21 24.22 12.33
N SER A 5 7.80 23.06 12.61
CA SER A 5 9.04 22.67 11.92
C SER A 5 8.73 22.02 10.56
N ILE A 6 8.76 22.84 9.51
CA ILE A 6 8.70 22.37 8.12
C ILE A 6 9.96 21.52 7.86
N PRO A 7 9.82 20.26 7.38
CA PRO A 7 10.97 19.42 7.11
C PRO A 7 11.81 19.99 5.97
N HIS A 8 13.12 19.93 6.15
CA HIS A 8 14.07 20.34 5.12
C HIS A 8 13.85 19.54 3.82
N ASN A 9 13.86 20.22 2.69
CA ASN A 9 13.84 19.59 1.37
C ASN A 9 15.26 19.18 0.96
N PRO A 10 15.61 17.88 0.97
CA PRO A 10 16.96 17.41 0.66
C PRO A 10 17.36 17.57 -0.81
N LEU A 11 16.41 17.89 -1.70
CA LEU A 11 16.67 18.12 -3.12
C LEU A 11 17.05 19.56 -3.44
N GLY A 12 17.00 20.47 -2.44
CA GLY A 12 17.34 21.88 -2.58
C GLY A 12 16.31 22.72 -3.34
N GLY A 13 15.14 22.15 -3.68
CA GLY A 13 14.01 22.89 -4.24
C GLY A 13 13.18 23.60 -3.18
N LYS A 14 12.08 24.23 -3.61
CA LYS A 14 11.14 24.90 -2.71
C LYS A 14 10.35 23.90 -1.87
N THR A 15 9.83 24.36 -0.75
CA THR A 15 8.77 23.66 -0.02
C THR A 15 7.46 24.43 -0.17
N LEU A 16 6.49 23.80 -0.86
CA LEU A 16 5.14 24.30 -0.98
C LEU A 16 4.33 23.78 0.20
N ILE A 17 3.67 24.66 0.91
CA ILE A 17 2.94 24.32 2.14
C ILE A 17 1.46 24.21 1.84
N VAL A 18 0.83 23.14 2.34
CA VAL A 18 -0.61 22.93 2.29
C VAL A 18 -1.20 23.12 3.69
N ASP A 19 -2.13 24.06 3.85
CA ASP A 19 -2.94 24.26 5.05
C ASP A 19 -4.29 24.88 4.66
N ALA A 20 -5.37 24.12 4.73
CA ALA A 20 -6.71 24.60 4.38
C ALA A 20 -7.27 25.66 5.34
N ARG A 21 -6.61 25.92 6.47
CA ARG A 21 -7.05 26.89 7.48
C ARG A 21 -6.37 28.25 7.33
N ASP A 22 -5.40 28.37 6.41
CA ASP A 22 -4.59 29.59 6.23
C ASP A 22 -4.45 29.91 4.75
N GLU A 23 -5.11 30.99 4.32
CA GLU A 23 -5.15 31.42 2.92
C GLU A 23 -3.79 31.78 2.31
N ARG A 24 -2.74 31.91 3.12
CA ARG A 24 -1.34 32.12 2.64
C ARG A 24 -0.75 30.86 2.01
N TYR A 25 -1.37 29.69 2.22
CA TYR A 25 -0.89 28.41 1.78
C TYR A 25 -1.89 27.76 0.80
N TYR A 26 -1.46 26.66 0.20
CA TYR A 26 -2.35 25.90 -0.69
C TYR A 26 -3.49 25.26 0.10
N PRO A 27 -4.74 25.35 -0.37
CA PRO A 27 -5.89 24.79 0.36
C PRO A 27 -5.93 23.27 0.31
N ARG A 28 -5.24 22.63 -0.66
CA ARG A 28 -5.22 21.18 -0.85
C ARG A 28 -3.94 20.71 -1.54
N PRO A 29 -3.54 19.43 -1.34
CA PRO A 29 -2.31 18.86 -1.91
C PRO A 29 -2.24 18.90 -3.44
N SER A 30 -3.35 18.60 -4.14
CA SER A 30 -3.38 18.62 -5.61
C SER A 30 -3.03 20.01 -6.17
N ALA A 31 -3.53 21.09 -5.57
CA ALA A 31 -3.22 22.46 -6.00
C ALA A 31 -1.72 22.79 -5.81
N ALA A 32 -1.12 22.37 -4.70
CA ALA A 32 0.32 22.54 -4.50
C ALA A 32 1.15 21.70 -5.49
N LEU A 33 0.68 20.51 -5.84
CA LEU A 33 1.36 19.64 -6.80
C LEU A 33 1.29 20.18 -8.24
N GLU A 34 0.26 20.94 -8.61
CA GLU A 34 0.17 21.61 -9.92
C GLU A 34 1.31 22.62 -10.10
N ASP A 35 1.71 23.31 -9.02
CA ASP A 35 2.76 24.34 -9.04
C ASP A 35 4.16 23.78 -8.68
N ALA A 36 4.25 22.54 -8.19
CA ALA A 36 5.51 21.96 -7.78
C ALA A 36 6.38 21.51 -8.97
N GLY A 37 7.64 21.94 -8.99
CA GLY A 37 8.66 21.44 -9.91
C GLY A 37 9.29 20.12 -9.44
N GLU A 38 10.17 19.53 -10.26
CA GLU A 38 10.77 18.21 -10.01
C GLU A 38 11.59 18.11 -8.72
N ARG A 39 12.18 19.21 -8.26
CA ARG A 39 13.01 19.26 -7.05
C ARG A 39 12.24 19.77 -5.84
N ASP A 40 10.98 20.17 -6.02
CA ASP A 40 10.17 20.73 -4.96
C ASP A 40 9.57 19.64 -4.07
N GLN A 41 9.24 20.04 -2.86
CA GLN A 41 8.52 19.21 -1.91
C GLN A 41 7.19 19.88 -1.57
N VAL A 42 6.12 19.09 -1.50
CA VAL A 42 4.84 19.52 -0.96
C VAL A 42 4.75 19.03 0.48
N TYR A 43 4.68 19.96 1.43
CA TYR A 43 4.49 19.65 2.85
C TYR A 43 3.06 19.94 3.28
N ILE A 44 2.40 18.93 3.87
CA ILE A 44 1.01 19.01 4.29
C ILE A 44 0.95 19.12 5.80
N ARG A 45 0.43 20.24 6.29
CA ARG A 45 0.18 20.48 7.71
C ARG A 45 -0.94 19.59 8.26
N PRO A 46 -1.04 19.45 9.60
CA PRO A 46 -2.13 18.70 10.22
C PRO A 46 -3.51 19.17 9.75
N GLY A 47 -4.33 18.24 9.27
CA GLY A 47 -5.65 18.55 8.73
C GLY A 47 -6.31 17.38 8.02
N ILE A 48 -7.59 17.59 7.68
CA ILE A 48 -8.39 16.66 6.89
C ILE A 48 -8.70 17.34 5.55
N TYR A 49 -8.28 16.73 4.47
CA TYR A 49 -8.36 17.30 3.12
C TYR A 49 -9.23 16.41 2.23
N GLU A 50 -10.30 16.96 1.67
CA GLU A 50 -11.02 16.30 0.59
C GLU A 50 -10.27 16.58 -0.71
N ASP A 51 -9.54 15.57 -1.21
CA ASP A 51 -8.70 15.73 -2.40
C ASP A 51 -8.51 14.42 -3.13
N LYS A 52 -8.15 14.52 -4.41
CA LYS A 52 -7.77 13.43 -5.27
C LYS A 52 -6.46 13.79 -5.96
N ILE A 53 -5.42 13.10 -5.56
CA ILE A 53 -4.07 13.32 -6.07
C ILE A 53 -3.81 12.36 -7.23
N PHE A 54 -3.53 12.92 -8.39
CA PHE A 54 -3.10 12.19 -9.57
C PHE A 54 -1.74 12.71 -10.00
N VAL A 55 -0.72 11.83 -10.00
CA VAL A 55 0.63 12.17 -10.44
C VAL A 55 1.03 11.21 -11.56
N THR A 56 1.47 11.77 -12.68
CA THR A 56 1.90 11.00 -13.85
C THR A 56 3.22 11.50 -14.40
N GLU A 57 4.08 10.58 -14.82
CA GLU A 57 5.31 10.82 -15.61
C GLU A 57 6.30 11.82 -15.00
N ARG A 58 6.33 11.95 -13.68
CA ARG A 58 7.28 12.81 -12.97
C ARG A 58 7.66 12.25 -11.61
N SER A 59 8.73 12.78 -11.02
CA SER A 59 9.05 12.58 -9.62
C SER A 59 8.07 13.36 -8.71
N VAL A 60 7.85 12.87 -7.49
CA VAL A 60 6.99 13.54 -6.52
C VAL A 60 7.57 13.44 -5.11
N ARG A 61 7.51 14.53 -4.36
CA ARG A 61 7.84 14.54 -2.94
C ARG A 61 6.68 15.14 -2.15
N LEU A 62 5.87 14.26 -1.54
CA LEU A 62 4.66 14.61 -0.80
C LEU A 62 4.82 14.15 0.65
N ILE A 63 4.93 15.09 1.57
CA ILE A 63 5.28 14.85 2.97
C ILE A 63 4.18 15.40 3.87
N GLY A 64 3.47 14.54 4.58
CA GLY A 64 2.53 14.93 5.63
C GLY A 64 3.23 15.10 6.98
N ALA A 65 2.66 15.89 7.85
CA ALA A 65 3.13 16.08 9.23
C ALA A 65 3.10 14.82 10.09
N GLY A 66 2.43 13.77 9.62
CA GLY A 66 2.30 12.46 10.26
C GLY A 66 0.97 11.81 9.88
N ARG A 67 0.97 10.47 9.71
CA ARG A 67 -0.25 9.74 9.28
C ARG A 67 -1.43 9.86 10.24
N ASP A 68 -1.19 10.16 11.51
CA ASP A 68 -2.26 10.39 12.49
C ASP A 68 -2.74 11.84 12.51
N LEU A 69 -2.02 12.75 11.86
CA LEU A 69 -2.29 14.18 11.81
C LEU A 69 -2.83 14.65 10.46
N VAL A 70 -2.46 13.97 9.37
CA VAL A 70 -2.84 14.33 8.01
C VAL A 70 -3.69 13.25 7.40
N GLN A 71 -4.93 13.58 7.03
CA GLN A 71 -5.82 12.69 6.31
C GLN A 71 -6.22 13.31 4.98
N ILE A 72 -6.02 12.57 3.89
CA ILE A 72 -6.55 12.88 2.57
C ILE A 72 -7.63 11.86 2.25
N PHE A 73 -8.84 12.33 1.97
CA PHE A 73 -9.94 11.46 1.60
C PHE A 73 -10.57 11.86 0.28
N SER A 74 -11.19 10.90 -0.39
CA SER A 74 -11.94 11.13 -1.62
C SER A 74 -13.27 10.37 -1.62
N ARG A 75 -14.30 10.96 -2.23
CA ARG A 75 -15.63 10.37 -2.43
C ARG A 75 -15.80 9.79 -3.83
N ARG A 76 -14.96 10.17 -4.77
CA ARG A 76 -15.02 9.74 -6.18
C ARG A 76 -13.62 9.44 -6.69
N GLY A 77 -13.33 8.16 -6.94
CA GLY A 77 -11.99 7.69 -7.27
C GLY A 77 -11.06 7.60 -6.06
N GLY A 78 -10.00 6.84 -6.15
CA GLY A 78 -9.01 6.72 -5.06
C GLY A 78 -8.34 8.07 -4.74
N PRO A 79 -8.05 8.36 -3.46
CA PRO A 79 -7.41 9.61 -3.07
C PRO A 79 -5.96 9.75 -3.58
N LEU A 80 -5.25 8.65 -3.87
CA LEU A 80 -3.91 8.70 -4.46
C LEU A 80 -3.79 7.79 -5.67
N TYR A 81 -3.36 8.34 -6.78
CA TYR A 81 -3.06 7.64 -8.02
C TYR A 81 -1.70 8.06 -8.57
N LEU A 82 -0.78 7.11 -8.69
CA LEU A 82 0.57 7.30 -9.21
C LEU A 82 0.73 6.46 -10.48
N GLN A 83 1.06 7.09 -11.57
CA GLN A 83 1.27 6.43 -12.87
C GLN A 83 2.60 6.85 -13.48
N ARG A 84 3.49 5.90 -13.70
CA ARG A 84 4.83 6.16 -14.25
C ARG A 84 5.56 7.27 -13.48
N VAL A 85 5.51 7.18 -12.14
CA VAL A 85 6.23 8.08 -11.24
C VAL A 85 7.62 7.52 -11.00
N PHE A 86 8.64 8.23 -11.46
CA PHE A 86 10.03 7.78 -11.39
C PHE A 86 10.78 8.50 -10.26
N GLY A 87 10.96 7.78 -9.14
CA GLY A 87 11.56 8.33 -7.94
C GLY A 87 10.58 9.14 -7.07
N GLY A 88 11.11 9.79 -6.06
CA GLY A 88 10.32 10.57 -5.11
C GLY A 88 9.89 9.80 -3.85
N ARG A 89 9.14 10.49 -3.01
CA ARG A 89 8.71 9.98 -1.70
C ARG A 89 7.34 10.49 -1.32
N ILE A 90 6.49 9.60 -0.85
CA ILE A 90 5.22 9.93 -0.19
C ILE A 90 5.30 9.41 1.24
N SER A 91 5.05 10.26 2.24
CA SER A 91 5.14 9.84 3.64
C SER A 91 4.27 10.64 4.60
N GLY A 92 3.91 10.03 5.73
CA GLY A 92 3.25 10.70 6.84
C GLY A 92 1.79 11.10 6.58
N ILE A 93 1.05 10.32 5.77
CA ILE A 93 -0.31 10.66 5.33
C ILE A 93 -1.22 9.44 5.48
N THR A 94 -2.44 9.66 5.96
CA THR A 94 -3.54 8.71 5.84
C THR A 94 -4.32 8.98 4.56
N PHE A 95 -4.43 7.98 3.69
CA PHE A 95 -5.29 7.96 2.51
C PHE A 95 -6.53 7.13 2.80
N ARG A 96 -7.71 7.74 2.67
CA ARG A 96 -8.98 7.12 2.99
C ARG A 96 -9.96 7.27 1.83
N TYR A 97 -10.52 6.16 1.37
CA TYR A 97 -11.61 6.22 0.39
C TYR A 97 -12.96 6.13 1.10
N VAL A 98 -13.85 7.09 0.85
CA VAL A 98 -15.19 7.17 1.49
C VAL A 98 -16.34 7.20 0.47
N GLY A 99 -16.05 6.83 -0.78
CA GLY A 99 -17.06 6.70 -1.83
C GLY A 99 -17.78 5.35 -1.81
N SER A 100 -18.66 5.16 -2.79
CA SER A 100 -19.43 3.92 -3.01
C SER A 100 -18.93 3.10 -4.21
N ASP A 101 -18.11 3.71 -5.08
CA ASP A 101 -17.60 3.06 -6.28
C ASP A 101 -16.42 2.15 -5.97
N GLN A 102 -16.09 1.23 -6.89
CA GLN A 102 -15.00 0.27 -6.70
C GLN A 102 -13.62 0.93 -6.88
N HIS A 103 -13.08 1.48 -5.78
CA HIS A 103 -11.75 2.10 -5.76
C HIS A 103 -10.92 1.66 -4.55
N SER A 104 -9.61 1.61 -4.78
CA SER A 104 -8.60 1.47 -3.74
C SER A 104 -8.17 2.84 -3.21
N ALA A 105 -7.62 2.87 -1.99
CA ALA A 105 -7.13 4.13 -1.41
C ALA A 105 -5.82 4.61 -2.07
N ILE A 106 -4.93 3.68 -2.45
CA ILE A 106 -3.66 4.00 -3.13
C ILE A 106 -3.52 3.11 -4.37
N ASN A 107 -3.25 3.72 -5.52
CA ASN A 107 -3.01 3.02 -6.78
C ASN A 107 -1.64 3.42 -7.33
N VAL A 108 -0.80 2.44 -7.66
CA VAL A 108 0.57 2.63 -8.15
C VAL A 108 0.79 1.79 -9.39
N LEU A 109 0.80 2.43 -10.55
CA LEU A 109 1.03 1.83 -11.85
C LEU A 109 2.43 2.15 -12.36
N ASP A 110 3.21 1.14 -12.74
CA ASP A 110 4.51 1.28 -13.43
C ASP A 110 5.44 2.34 -12.80
N SER A 111 5.59 2.33 -11.49
CA SER A 111 6.27 3.39 -10.74
C SER A 111 7.38 2.86 -9.85
N THR A 112 8.37 3.71 -9.54
CA THR A 112 9.56 3.38 -8.72
C THR A 112 9.69 4.23 -7.45
N CYS A 113 8.64 4.90 -7.01
CA CYS A 113 8.63 5.78 -5.84
C CYS A 113 8.68 5.02 -4.50
N VAL A 114 9.00 5.74 -3.43
CA VAL A 114 8.96 5.25 -2.06
C VAL A 114 7.70 5.76 -1.35
N ILE A 115 6.88 4.84 -0.83
CA ILE A 115 5.70 5.16 -0.01
C ILE A 115 5.95 4.57 1.38
N THR A 116 5.99 5.43 2.39
CA THR A 116 6.38 5.02 3.74
C THR A 116 5.65 5.82 4.82
N GLN A 117 5.50 5.20 6.01
CA GLN A 117 4.83 5.84 7.15
C GLN A 117 3.44 6.39 6.83
N CYS A 118 2.76 5.79 5.86
CA CYS A 118 1.40 6.12 5.45
C CYS A 118 0.39 5.12 6.04
N ARG A 119 -0.90 5.50 5.97
CA ARG A 119 -2.01 4.58 6.22
C ARG A 119 -2.93 4.58 5.00
N ALA A 120 -3.36 3.38 4.54
CA ALA A 120 -4.34 3.21 3.49
C ALA A 120 -5.55 2.45 4.02
N MET A 121 -6.75 3.05 3.94
CA MET A 121 -7.92 2.48 4.60
C MET A 121 -9.25 2.73 3.88
N GLU A 122 -10.20 1.84 4.16
CA GLU A 122 -11.60 1.92 3.71
C GLU A 122 -11.79 1.88 2.20
N GLY A 123 -10.82 1.31 1.44
CA GLY A 123 -11.02 0.99 0.03
C GLY A 123 -12.18 0.01 -0.16
N ILE A 124 -13.03 0.24 -1.17
CA ILE A 124 -14.07 -0.71 -1.60
C ILE A 124 -13.43 -1.91 -2.32
N LEU A 125 -12.29 -1.71 -2.93
CA LEU A 125 -11.37 -2.74 -3.37
C LEU A 125 -10.25 -2.89 -2.32
N SER A 126 -9.06 -3.22 -2.76
CA SER A 126 -7.88 -3.29 -1.89
C SER A 126 -7.46 -1.92 -1.36
N GLY A 127 -6.78 -1.88 -0.21
CA GLY A 127 -6.24 -0.63 0.32
C GLY A 127 -5.20 -0.02 -0.60
N VAL A 128 -4.28 -0.86 -1.08
CA VAL A 128 -3.18 -0.49 -1.97
C VAL A 128 -3.12 -1.45 -3.15
N VAL A 129 -2.94 -0.92 -4.33
CA VAL A 129 -2.75 -1.68 -5.57
C VAL A 129 -1.42 -1.29 -6.20
N LEU A 130 -0.54 -2.27 -6.40
CA LEU A 130 0.78 -2.14 -7.03
C LEU A 130 0.77 -2.99 -8.30
N TYR A 131 0.83 -2.39 -9.49
CA TYR A 131 0.62 -3.14 -10.72
C TYR A 131 1.39 -2.57 -11.92
N GLY A 132 1.53 -3.43 -12.93
CA GLY A 132 2.26 -3.14 -14.15
C GLY A 132 3.69 -3.65 -14.13
N PRO A 133 4.24 -4.05 -15.29
CA PRO A 133 5.53 -4.73 -15.40
C PRO A 133 6.73 -3.86 -15.03
N GLU A 134 6.56 -2.53 -15.03
CA GLU A 134 7.59 -1.57 -14.61
C GLU A 134 7.42 -1.10 -13.15
N CYS A 135 6.45 -1.63 -12.41
CA CYS A 135 6.25 -1.27 -11.00
C CYS A 135 7.35 -1.89 -10.14
N ARG A 136 8.23 -1.03 -9.63
CA ARG A 136 9.35 -1.35 -8.70
C ARG A 136 9.27 -0.45 -7.45
N ALA A 137 8.05 -0.06 -7.06
CA ALA A 137 7.85 0.80 -5.91
C ALA A 137 8.36 0.15 -4.61
N THR A 138 8.86 0.97 -3.69
CA THR A 138 9.14 0.55 -2.32
C THR A 138 7.98 0.99 -1.43
N PHE A 139 7.25 0.02 -0.90
CA PHE A 139 6.14 0.23 0.02
C PHE A 139 6.53 -0.32 1.40
N THR A 140 6.90 0.57 2.33
CA THR A 140 7.53 0.17 3.61
C THR A 140 7.01 0.97 4.80
N ASP A 141 6.95 0.35 5.98
CA ASP A 141 6.55 0.98 7.25
C ASP A 141 5.13 1.58 7.23
N ASN A 142 4.23 1.01 6.44
CA ASN A 142 2.86 1.50 6.30
C ASN A 142 1.86 0.64 7.09
N GLU A 143 0.69 1.22 7.33
CA GLU A 143 -0.48 0.52 7.86
C GLU A 143 -1.56 0.44 6.78
N VAL A 144 -2.09 -0.76 6.53
CA VAL A 144 -3.13 -0.97 5.52
C VAL A 144 -4.27 -1.75 6.14
N CYS A 145 -5.39 -1.08 6.40
CA CYS A 145 -6.41 -1.65 7.26
C CYS A 145 -7.85 -1.34 6.83
N ARG A 146 -8.78 -2.24 7.21
CA ARG A 146 -10.24 -2.08 7.04
C ARG A 146 -10.66 -1.82 5.61
N ASN A 147 -10.00 -2.48 4.65
CA ASN A 147 -10.38 -2.45 3.25
C ASN A 147 -11.32 -3.62 2.94
N ARG A 148 -12.25 -3.46 2.01
CA ARG A 148 -13.27 -4.49 1.69
C ARG A 148 -12.75 -5.67 0.90
N GLU A 149 -11.56 -5.57 0.34
CA GLU A 149 -10.83 -6.69 -0.23
C GLU A 149 -9.51 -6.90 0.52
N SER A 150 -8.40 -7.03 -0.21
CA SER A 150 -7.08 -7.21 0.39
C SER A 150 -6.49 -5.90 0.92
N GLY A 151 -5.59 -5.99 1.87
CA GLY A 151 -4.80 -4.84 2.27
C GLY A 151 -3.95 -4.34 1.11
N ILE A 152 -3.01 -5.15 0.64
CA ILE A 152 -2.14 -4.86 -0.50
C ILE A 152 -2.41 -5.89 -1.60
N PHE A 153 -2.55 -5.43 -2.84
CA PHE A 153 -2.70 -6.29 -4.00
C PHE A 153 -1.62 -5.98 -5.03
N VAL A 154 -0.85 -7.02 -5.42
CA VAL A 154 0.23 -6.94 -6.40
C VAL A 154 -0.13 -7.81 -7.60
N PHE A 155 -0.10 -7.26 -8.82
CA PHE A 155 -0.45 -8.02 -10.01
C PHE A 155 0.11 -7.41 -11.31
N ALA A 156 -0.20 -8.07 -12.44
CA ALA A 156 0.19 -7.63 -13.80
C ALA A 156 1.71 -7.44 -13.96
N GLY A 157 2.51 -8.37 -13.44
CA GLY A 157 3.96 -8.37 -13.60
C GLY A 157 4.72 -7.43 -12.67
N ALA A 158 4.08 -6.85 -11.67
CA ALA A 158 4.71 -5.93 -10.74
C ALA A 158 5.72 -6.64 -9.81
N GLN A 159 6.84 -5.97 -9.53
CA GLN A 159 7.93 -6.48 -8.68
C GLN A 159 8.33 -5.46 -7.61
N PRO A 160 7.40 -4.99 -6.78
CA PRO A 160 7.68 -4.02 -5.73
C PRO A 160 8.40 -4.67 -4.55
N ARG A 161 9.08 -3.84 -3.75
CA ARG A 161 9.51 -4.20 -2.42
C ARG A 161 8.42 -3.80 -1.40
N VAL A 162 7.81 -4.78 -0.76
CA VAL A 162 6.75 -4.61 0.25
C VAL A 162 7.31 -5.09 1.59
N SER A 163 7.67 -4.17 2.49
CA SER A 163 8.37 -4.57 3.71
C SER A 163 7.94 -3.77 4.94
N HIS A 164 7.98 -4.40 6.13
CA HIS A 164 7.65 -3.76 7.41
C HIS A 164 6.26 -3.11 7.44
N ASN A 165 5.32 -3.61 6.64
CA ASN A 165 3.95 -3.10 6.64
C ASN A 165 3.09 -3.91 7.59
N ARG A 166 2.06 -3.26 8.14
CA ARG A 166 1.02 -3.89 8.94
C ARG A 166 -0.28 -3.92 8.16
N CYS A 167 -0.70 -5.10 7.72
CA CYS A 167 -1.92 -5.34 6.94
C CYS A 167 -2.96 -6.02 7.85
N MET A 168 -3.98 -5.27 8.30
CA MET A 168 -4.87 -5.75 9.36
C MET A 168 -6.34 -5.45 9.10
N GLU A 169 -7.22 -6.34 9.62
CA GLU A 169 -8.67 -6.14 9.58
C GLU A 169 -9.22 -5.91 8.15
N ASN A 170 -8.57 -6.46 7.11
CA ASN A 170 -9.08 -6.42 5.75
C ASN A 170 -10.05 -7.58 5.52
N HIS A 171 -11.07 -7.37 4.68
CA HIS A 171 -12.12 -8.38 4.50
C HIS A 171 -11.67 -9.59 3.68
N HIS A 172 -10.57 -9.52 2.96
CA HIS A 172 -9.99 -10.69 2.31
C HIS A 172 -8.62 -11.01 2.90
N PHE A 173 -7.56 -10.69 2.20
CA PHE A 173 -6.19 -11.03 2.56
C PHE A 173 -5.43 -9.83 3.11
N GLY A 174 -4.41 -10.09 3.93
CA GLY A 174 -3.45 -9.03 4.26
C GLY A 174 -2.71 -8.56 3.02
N ILE A 175 -2.07 -9.50 2.29
CA ILE A 175 -1.38 -9.26 1.02
C ILE A 175 -1.82 -10.33 0.01
N ALA A 176 -2.16 -9.93 -1.22
CA ALA A 176 -2.42 -10.84 -2.31
C ALA A 176 -1.49 -10.57 -3.50
N VAL A 177 -0.99 -11.62 -4.14
CA VAL A 177 -0.12 -11.54 -5.32
C VAL A 177 -0.69 -12.41 -6.43
N ARG A 178 -0.83 -11.87 -7.64
CA ARG A 178 -1.42 -12.54 -8.78
C ARG A 178 -0.64 -12.29 -10.07
N ASP A 179 -0.79 -13.18 -11.02
CA ASP A 179 -0.36 -13.16 -12.41
C ASP A 179 1.14 -13.50 -12.63
N PRO A 180 1.45 -14.12 -13.77
CA PRO A 180 2.82 -14.36 -14.18
C PRO A 180 3.66 -13.09 -14.23
N GLY A 181 4.93 -13.20 -13.86
CA GLY A 181 5.87 -12.07 -13.81
C GLY A 181 5.70 -11.16 -12.59
N SER A 182 4.63 -11.32 -11.81
CA SER A 182 4.51 -10.66 -10.50
C SER A 182 5.44 -11.35 -9.51
N HIS A 183 6.44 -10.60 -9.01
CA HIS A 183 7.50 -11.13 -8.15
C HIS A 183 7.90 -10.12 -7.06
N PRO A 184 7.00 -9.75 -6.14
CA PRO A 184 7.34 -8.85 -5.06
C PRO A 184 8.30 -9.49 -4.05
N GLU A 185 9.08 -8.62 -3.38
CA GLU A 185 9.75 -8.96 -2.14
C GLU A 185 8.81 -8.67 -0.95
N LEU A 186 8.26 -9.72 -0.33
CA LEU A 186 7.42 -9.63 0.87
C LEU A 186 8.26 -9.93 2.10
N VAL A 187 8.79 -8.90 2.77
CA VAL A 187 9.76 -9.05 3.86
C VAL A 187 9.32 -8.34 5.12
N ARG A 188 9.27 -9.06 6.24
CA ARG A 188 8.94 -8.50 7.58
C ARG A 188 7.60 -7.75 7.62
N ASN A 189 6.60 -8.21 6.87
CA ASN A 189 5.25 -7.67 6.99
C ASN A 189 4.48 -8.41 8.07
N GLU A 190 3.57 -7.72 8.73
CA GLU A 190 2.62 -8.29 9.70
C GLU A 190 1.22 -8.31 9.08
N CYS A 191 0.66 -9.51 8.86
CA CYS A 191 -0.69 -9.72 8.35
C CYS A 191 -1.55 -10.29 9.49
N GLU A 192 -2.43 -9.47 10.08
CA GLU A 192 -3.15 -9.82 11.29
C GLU A 192 -4.65 -9.59 11.16
N ALA A 193 -5.45 -10.48 11.71
CA ALA A 193 -6.91 -10.35 11.85
C ALA A 193 -7.64 -10.07 10.51
N ASN A 194 -7.11 -10.54 9.39
CA ASN A 194 -7.80 -10.45 8.11
C ASN A 194 -8.86 -11.58 8.01
N MET A 195 -9.97 -11.31 7.31
CA MET A 195 -11.12 -12.23 7.26
C MET A 195 -10.86 -13.49 6.43
N LEU A 196 -9.80 -13.56 5.65
CA LEU A 196 -9.34 -14.77 4.98
C LEU A 196 -7.93 -15.13 5.45
N SER A 197 -6.95 -15.18 4.57
CA SER A 197 -5.57 -15.55 4.93
C SER A 197 -4.65 -14.32 5.05
N GLY A 198 -3.51 -14.50 5.72
CA GLY A 198 -2.51 -13.43 5.83
C GLY A 198 -1.96 -13.04 4.47
N ILE A 199 -1.41 -14.03 3.72
CA ILE A 199 -0.85 -13.84 2.37
C ILE A 199 -1.50 -14.82 1.41
N LEU A 200 -1.78 -14.38 0.17
CA LEU A 200 -2.25 -15.20 -0.94
C LEU A 200 -1.31 -15.07 -2.14
N LEU A 201 -0.92 -16.23 -2.74
CA LEU A 201 -0.28 -16.31 -4.05
C LEU A 201 -1.15 -17.14 -4.99
N PHE A 202 -1.43 -16.65 -6.22
CA PHE A 202 -2.25 -17.37 -7.19
C PHE A 202 -1.98 -16.96 -8.63
N HIS A 203 -2.45 -17.79 -9.59
CA HIS A 203 -2.31 -17.56 -11.03
C HIS A 203 -0.83 -17.33 -11.44
N HIS A 204 0.04 -18.31 -11.20
CA HIS A 204 1.46 -18.29 -11.57
C HIS A 204 2.25 -17.14 -10.94
N ALA A 205 1.78 -16.54 -9.85
CA ALA A 205 2.52 -15.52 -9.14
C ALA A 205 3.79 -16.12 -8.49
N GLU A 206 4.84 -15.32 -8.46
CA GLU A 206 6.06 -15.61 -7.72
C GLU A 206 6.18 -14.60 -6.57
N ALA A 207 6.92 -14.90 -5.51
CA ALA A 207 7.25 -13.95 -4.46
C ALA A 207 8.41 -14.42 -3.59
N LEU A 208 9.27 -13.50 -3.17
CA LEU A 208 10.13 -13.73 -2.02
C LEU A 208 9.32 -13.48 -0.74
N ILE A 209 9.22 -14.48 0.15
CA ILE A 209 8.38 -14.43 1.37
C ILE A 209 9.23 -14.79 2.59
N VAL A 210 9.78 -13.80 3.27
CA VAL A 210 10.75 -13.99 4.35
C VAL A 210 10.44 -13.09 5.55
N ASP A 211 10.59 -13.63 6.76
CA ASP A 211 10.41 -12.93 8.03
C ASP A 211 9.00 -12.32 8.24
N ASN A 212 7.98 -12.74 7.50
CA ASN A 212 6.63 -12.21 7.69
C ASN A 212 5.95 -12.88 8.90
N ILE A 213 5.06 -12.14 9.53
CA ILE A 213 4.20 -12.61 10.63
C ILE A 213 2.77 -12.62 10.11
N CYS A 214 2.16 -13.80 10.00
CA CYS A 214 0.75 -13.96 9.67
C CYS A 214 0.04 -14.66 10.82
N ARG A 215 -0.79 -13.90 11.57
CA ARG A 215 -1.44 -14.42 12.78
C ARG A 215 -2.89 -13.96 12.89
N ASN A 216 -3.71 -14.75 13.57
CA ASN A 216 -5.10 -14.43 13.89
C ASN A 216 -5.95 -14.11 12.63
N ASN A 217 -5.52 -14.50 11.42
CA ASN A 217 -6.34 -14.44 10.24
C ASN A 217 -7.37 -15.56 10.28
N GLN A 218 -8.57 -15.37 9.73
CA GLN A 218 -9.65 -16.35 9.90
C GLN A 218 -9.42 -17.67 9.15
N HIS A 219 -8.52 -17.72 8.17
CA HIS A 219 -8.18 -18.95 7.45
C HIS A 219 -6.72 -19.38 7.70
N TRP A 220 -5.84 -19.15 6.77
CA TRP A 220 -4.45 -19.61 6.79
C TRP A 220 -3.47 -18.46 7.04
N GLY A 221 -2.29 -18.76 7.52
CA GLY A 221 -1.19 -17.80 7.50
C GLY A 221 -0.83 -17.43 6.06
N LEU A 222 -0.62 -18.46 5.21
CA LEU A 222 -0.35 -18.32 3.80
C LEU A 222 -1.19 -19.31 2.99
N LEU A 223 -1.80 -18.84 1.91
CA LEU A 223 -2.57 -19.62 0.95
C LEU A 223 -1.95 -19.45 -0.44
N MET A 224 -1.80 -20.54 -1.19
CA MET A 224 -1.28 -20.46 -2.56
C MET A 224 -1.97 -21.46 -3.49
N THR A 225 -1.91 -21.19 -4.79
CA THR A 225 -2.30 -22.16 -5.83
C THR A 225 -1.11 -23.06 -6.21
N PRO A 226 -1.36 -24.27 -6.74
CA PRO A 226 -0.30 -25.21 -7.14
C PRO A 226 0.66 -24.66 -8.20
N ASP A 227 0.20 -23.71 -8.99
CA ASP A 227 0.94 -23.04 -10.08
C ASP A 227 1.74 -21.81 -9.60
N SER A 228 1.72 -21.51 -8.31
CA SER A 228 2.46 -20.39 -7.73
C SER A 228 3.84 -20.83 -7.23
N HIS A 229 4.82 -19.92 -7.30
CA HIS A 229 6.22 -20.21 -7.01
C HIS A 229 6.77 -19.29 -5.90
N PRO A 230 6.60 -19.65 -4.62
CA PRO A 230 7.19 -18.90 -3.51
C PRO A 230 8.70 -19.16 -3.40
N ASN A 231 9.43 -18.17 -2.91
CA ASN A 231 10.81 -18.28 -2.48
C ASN A 231 10.90 -17.85 -1.00
N PRO A 232 11.34 -18.66 -0.04
CA PRO A 232 11.77 -20.05 -0.22
C PRO A 232 10.66 -20.97 -0.71
N VAL A 233 11.03 -22.15 -1.16
CA VAL A 233 10.07 -23.17 -1.62
C VAL A 233 9.08 -23.58 -0.53
N SER A 234 7.91 -24.07 -0.92
CA SER A 234 6.75 -24.21 -0.02
C SER A 234 7.02 -24.95 1.30
N HIS A 235 7.86 -25.97 1.32
CA HIS A 235 8.17 -26.72 2.54
C HIS A 235 9.07 -25.97 3.55
N GLU A 236 9.73 -24.87 3.13
CA GLU A 236 10.56 -24.02 3.98
C GLU A 236 9.84 -22.75 4.46
N LEU A 237 8.64 -22.47 3.96
CA LEU A 237 7.91 -21.23 4.26
C LEU A 237 7.63 -21.04 5.77
N SER A 238 7.29 -22.11 6.48
CA SER A 238 7.04 -22.04 7.93
C SER A 238 8.31 -21.81 8.75
N ALA A 239 9.48 -22.15 8.22
CA ALA A 239 10.76 -21.86 8.87
C ALA A 239 11.20 -20.41 8.60
N ALA A 240 10.90 -19.90 7.41
CA ALA A 240 11.24 -18.54 6.98
C ALA A 240 10.24 -17.46 7.45
N ASN A 241 9.09 -17.86 8.02
CA ASN A 241 8.02 -16.94 8.41
C ASN A 241 7.33 -17.42 9.70
N GLN A 242 6.67 -16.52 10.41
CA GLN A 242 5.81 -16.83 11.55
C GLN A 242 4.35 -16.90 11.09
N LEU A 243 3.86 -18.11 10.79
CA LEU A 243 2.53 -18.34 10.21
C LEU A 243 1.53 -18.99 11.20
N GLN A 244 1.77 -18.88 12.51
CA GLN A 244 1.03 -19.59 13.55
C GLN A 244 -0.23 -18.83 13.99
N THR A 245 -1.04 -19.50 14.83
CA THR A 245 -2.28 -18.92 15.39
C THR A 245 -3.37 -18.56 14.38
N ASN A 246 -3.32 -19.13 13.17
CA ASN A 246 -4.41 -19.03 12.22
C ASN A 246 -5.27 -20.30 12.32
N PRO A 247 -6.61 -20.22 12.40
CA PRO A 247 -7.47 -21.37 12.71
C PRO A 247 -7.34 -22.57 11.77
N ARG A 248 -7.07 -22.34 10.49
CA ARG A 248 -6.88 -23.43 9.51
C ARG A 248 -5.44 -23.93 9.42
N GLY A 249 -4.46 -23.18 9.97
CA GLY A 249 -3.05 -23.55 10.02
C GLY A 249 -2.08 -22.54 9.44
N ALA A 250 -0.80 -22.96 9.36
CA ALA A 250 0.30 -22.11 8.91
C ALA A 250 0.18 -21.75 7.41
N TYR A 251 0.11 -22.77 6.53
CA TYR A 251 -0.06 -22.58 5.10
C TYR A 251 -0.79 -23.76 4.44
N THR A 252 -1.29 -23.54 3.22
CA THR A 252 -1.86 -24.57 2.36
C THR A 252 -1.64 -24.26 0.89
N ILE A 253 -1.72 -25.32 0.06
CA ILE A 253 -1.77 -25.25 -1.40
C ILE A 253 -3.15 -25.74 -1.80
N SER A 254 -3.93 -24.93 -2.53
CA SER A 254 -5.29 -25.23 -2.93
C SER A 254 -5.52 -24.96 -4.41
N GLU A 255 -6.17 -25.89 -5.10
CA GLU A 255 -6.56 -25.72 -6.50
C GLU A 255 -7.67 -24.67 -6.69
N GLN A 256 -8.42 -24.35 -5.63
CA GLN A 256 -9.52 -23.39 -5.65
C GLN A 256 -9.43 -22.39 -4.49
N PRO A 257 -8.39 -21.54 -4.43
CA PRO A 257 -8.20 -20.64 -3.30
C PRO A 257 -9.30 -19.58 -3.16
N LEU A 258 -10.05 -19.32 -4.23
CA LEU A 258 -11.10 -18.30 -4.31
C LEU A 258 -12.53 -18.85 -4.20
N ALA A 259 -12.72 -20.17 -4.17
CA ALA A 259 -14.06 -20.78 -4.07
C ALA A 259 -14.78 -20.44 -2.75
N ASP A 260 -14.03 -20.09 -1.72
CA ASP A 260 -14.53 -19.71 -0.39
C ASP A 260 -14.79 -18.20 -0.22
N ILE A 261 -14.50 -17.38 -1.24
CA ILE A 261 -14.60 -15.91 -1.17
C ILE A 261 -16.00 -15.39 -1.53
N GLY A 262 -16.84 -16.21 -2.11
CA GLY A 262 -18.11 -15.79 -2.71
C GLY A 262 -19.38 -16.36 -2.04
N ARG A 263 -19.30 -16.87 -0.81
CA ARG A 263 -20.49 -17.39 -0.11
C ARG A 263 -20.63 -16.87 1.29
#